data_4ac0656fcb90fddf559687d6f8d4e2eb
#
_entry.id   4ac0656fcb90fddf559687d6f8d4e2eb
#
_cell.length_a   1.000
_cell.length_b   1.000
_cell.length_c   1.000
_cell.angle_alpha   90.00
_cell.angle_beta   90.00
_cell.angle_gamma   90.00
#
_symmetry.space_group_name_H-M   'P 1'
#
loop_
_entity.id
_entity.type
_entity.pdbx_description
1 polymer ?
#
loop_
_entity_poly.entity_id
_entity_poly.type
_entity_poly.pdbx_seq_one_letter_code
_entity_poly.pdbx_strand_id
1 'polypeptide(L)'
;MSRVEQFERIRRDARIEGLSVRALARRHKVHRRAVRQALASAIPPPRNAPDRESPAMGPWTDVITGWLKADLAVPRKQRHTARRVWQRLVAEHGAHVAESTVRPFVASVRKQLTNEAFRVAVPQTKAPGAEAEVDFGEFRAFLDGTETRCWMFVMRLSASGRAFHVAFTNEATEAFLEGHVRAFAHFGGIPASHIRYDNLKAAVVKVLLGREREHNPRFVTLRSHYGFDSFFCLPGAEGAHEKGGVEGEIGRFRRRHLVPVPAVADLDALNELIAAGDVVDDDRHIDGRRLSVADCFAAERPYLQPLPDEPFEAVDDLGVRVDHKARICVRQSFYSVPARLANRRLRVRLGATHFDVIADGRVVARHERSAHRKTETLVLDHYLEVLAFKPGALPGATALAQARAAGAFTAAHDAYWAMARDRMGDAAGTRALIEVLLAHRVLPAAAIVVALQAAVTGGLVDAAAVVIEARRVAEVRTAPVIPLGSLARYDRPAPGLGGYDALLAEATS
;
A
#
# COMPACT_ATOMS: atom_id res chain seq x y z
N MET A 1 -19.89 41.53 -30.72
CA MET A 1 -21.30 41.55 -30.27
C MET A 1 -21.89 40.18 -30.49
N SER A 2 -22.39 39.54 -29.44
CA SER A 2 -23.03 38.23 -29.50
C SER A 2 -24.41 38.31 -30.20
N ARG A 3 -24.91 37.18 -30.73
CA ARG A 3 -26.26 37.16 -31.32
C ARG A 3 -27.35 37.45 -30.29
N VAL A 4 -27.12 37.14 -29.04
CA VAL A 4 -28.05 37.45 -27.94
C VAL A 4 -28.14 38.96 -27.70
N GLU A 5 -27.01 39.65 -27.61
CA GLU A 5 -26.94 41.12 -27.48
C GLU A 5 -27.57 41.81 -28.70
N GLN A 6 -27.37 41.24 -29.91
CA GLN A 6 -28.00 41.79 -31.09
C GLN A 6 -29.53 41.64 -31.06
N PHE A 7 -30.06 40.51 -30.59
CA PHE A 7 -31.50 40.29 -30.41
C PHE A 7 -32.08 41.24 -29.34
N GLU A 8 -31.36 41.43 -28.23
CA GLU A 8 -31.73 42.35 -27.14
C GLU A 8 -31.88 43.77 -27.67
N ARG A 9 -30.89 44.29 -28.41
CA ARG A 9 -30.93 45.65 -28.99
C ARG A 9 -32.07 45.81 -30.00
N ILE A 10 -32.29 44.87 -30.89
CA ILE A 10 -33.40 44.89 -31.87
C ILE A 10 -34.73 44.96 -31.11
N ARG A 11 -34.91 44.16 -30.08
CA ARG A 11 -36.16 44.13 -29.31
C ARG A 11 -36.35 45.42 -28.50
N ARG A 12 -35.28 45.98 -27.96
CA ARG A 12 -35.32 47.27 -27.21
C ARG A 12 -35.72 48.40 -28.12
N ASP A 13 -35.07 48.55 -29.29
CA ASP A 13 -35.37 49.64 -30.25
C ASP A 13 -36.79 49.50 -30.82
N ALA A 14 -37.25 48.28 -31.05
CA ALA A 14 -38.61 48.01 -31.46
C ALA A 14 -39.64 48.49 -30.40
N ARG A 15 -39.34 48.24 -29.10
CA ARG A 15 -40.28 48.55 -28.02
C ARG A 15 -40.26 50.03 -27.61
N ILE A 16 -39.06 50.66 -27.62
CA ILE A 16 -38.94 52.05 -27.16
C ILE A 16 -39.26 53.03 -28.28
N GLU A 17 -38.77 52.76 -29.51
CA GLU A 17 -38.89 53.72 -30.60
C GLU A 17 -39.97 53.32 -31.62
N GLY A 18 -40.66 52.21 -31.44
CA GLY A 18 -41.76 51.76 -32.34
C GLY A 18 -41.31 51.52 -33.78
N LEU A 19 -40.02 51.20 -34.01
CA LEU A 19 -39.46 51.10 -35.37
C LEU A 19 -40.01 49.90 -36.12
N SER A 20 -40.29 50.12 -37.39
CA SER A 20 -40.72 49.04 -38.30
C SER A 20 -39.62 48.02 -38.55
N VAL A 21 -39.97 46.77 -38.90
CA VAL A 21 -39.01 45.67 -39.25
C VAL A 21 -37.99 46.15 -40.30
N ARG A 22 -38.41 47.05 -41.21
CA ARG A 22 -37.55 47.57 -42.29
C ARG A 22 -36.52 48.59 -41.74
N ALA A 23 -36.95 49.39 -40.79
CA ALA A 23 -36.09 50.39 -40.11
C ALA A 23 -35.08 49.71 -39.19
N LEU A 24 -35.52 48.73 -38.38
CA LEU A 24 -34.66 47.89 -37.52
C LEU A 24 -33.62 47.09 -38.33
N ALA A 25 -33.99 46.52 -39.46
CA ALA A 25 -33.06 45.78 -40.32
C ALA A 25 -31.96 46.68 -40.87
N ARG A 26 -32.27 47.94 -41.22
CA ARG A 26 -31.32 48.96 -41.66
C ARG A 26 -30.39 49.43 -40.54
N ARG A 27 -30.98 49.73 -39.38
CA ARG A 27 -30.25 50.25 -38.21
C ARG A 27 -29.22 49.26 -37.67
N HIS A 28 -29.65 48.01 -37.52
CA HIS A 28 -28.82 46.95 -37.01
C HIS A 28 -27.98 46.19 -38.06
N LYS A 29 -28.07 46.60 -39.32
CA LYS A 29 -27.37 46.00 -40.48
C LYS A 29 -27.57 44.49 -40.54
N VAL A 30 -28.80 44.03 -40.34
CA VAL A 30 -29.19 42.61 -40.40
C VAL A 30 -30.30 42.34 -41.39
N HIS A 31 -30.42 41.11 -41.88
CA HIS A 31 -31.51 40.73 -42.77
C HIS A 31 -32.85 40.76 -42.03
N ARG A 32 -33.94 41.17 -42.69
CA ARG A 32 -35.31 41.24 -42.14
C ARG A 32 -35.78 39.97 -41.44
N ARG A 33 -35.31 38.80 -41.88
CA ARG A 33 -35.57 37.52 -41.25
C ARG A 33 -34.99 37.47 -39.79
N ALA A 34 -33.80 37.99 -39.56
CA ALA A 34 -33.19 38.06 -38.25
C ALA A 34 -33.98 39.00 -37.32
N VAL A 35 -34.45 40.13 -37.82
CA VAL A 35 -35.33 41.05 -37.05
C VAL A 35 -36.62 40.33 -36.64
N ARG A 36 -37.31 39.66 -37.59
CA ARG A 36 -38.52 38.90 -37.24
C ARG A 36 -38.28 37.80 -36.25
N GLN A 37 -37.13 37.08 -36.34
CA GLN A 37 -36.72 36.10 -35.34
C GLN A 37 -36.48 36.74 -33.96
N ALA A 38 -35.80 37.90 -33.94
CA ALA A 38 -35.54 38.59 -32.66
C ALA A 38 -36.86 39.14 -32.04
N LEU A 39 -37.81 39.58 -32.84
CA LEU A 39 -39.12 40.02 -32.35
C LEU A 39 -40.00 38.86 -31.88
N ALA A 40 -39.91 37.71 -32.51
CA ALA A 40 -40.64 36.50 -32.14
C ALA A 40 -40.10 35.82 -30.88
N SER A 41 -38.77 35.84 -30.66
CA SER A 41 -38.12 35.20 -29.52
C SER A 41 -36.90 36.01 -29.03
N ALA A 42 -36.73 36.09 -27.71
CA ALA A 42 -35.53 36.69 -27.12
C ALA A 42 -34.30 35.81 -27.32
N ILE A 43 -34.50 34.49 -27.52
CA ILE A 43 -33.42 33.51 -27.67
C ILE A 43 -33.18 33.31 -29.16
N PRO A 44 -31.97 33.57 -29.70
CA PRO A 44 -31.62 33.26 -31.05
C PRO A 44 -31.71 31.76 -31.31
N PRO A 45 -32.29 31.34 -32.46
CA PRO A 45 -32.32 29.92 -32.81
C PRO A 45 -30.88 29.34 -32.89
N PRO A 46 -30.68 28.07 -32.48
CA PRO A 46 -29.38 27.42 -32.58
C PRO A 46 -28.89 27.47 -34.03
N ARG A 47 -27.56 27.58 -34.22
CA ARG A 47 -26.96 27.43 -35.54
C ARG A 47 -27.03 25.95 -35.92
N ASN A 48 -27.88 25.60 -36.82
CA ASN A 48 -27.76 24.32 -37.53
C ASN A 48 -26.54 24.44 -38.47
N ALA A 49 -25.38 23.97 -38.02
CA ALA A 49 -24.29 23.64 -38.91
C ALA A 49 -24.74 22.38 -39.66
N PRO A 50 -24.86 22.37 -40.98
CA PRO A 50 -25.08 21.13 -41.72
C PRO A 50 -23.92 20.18 -41.41
N ASP A 51 -24.23 18.90 -41.15
CA ASP A 51 -23.22 17.85 -41.10
C ASP A 51 -22.53 17.82 -42.46
N ARG A 52 -21.36 18.43 -42.55
CA ARG A 52 -20.52 18.35 -43.73
C ARG A 52 -19.76 17.05 -43.63
N GLU A 53 -20.13 16.10 -44.51
CA GLU A 53 -19.26 14.94 -44.74
C GLU A 53 -17.85 15.46 -45.03
N SER A 54 -16.87 14.91 -44.33
CA SER A 54 -15.46 15.26 -44.59
C SER A 54 -15.11 14.74 -46.02
N PRO A 55 -14.81 15.63 -46.99
CA PRO A 55 -14.56 15.18 -48.38
C PRO A 55 -13.40 14.17 -48.46
N ALA A 56 -12.43 14.25 -47.54
CA ALA A 56 -11.28 13.35 -47.49
C ALA A 56 -11.61 11.98 -46.90
N MET A 57 -12.64 11.88 -46.06
CA MET A 57 -12.97 10.64 -45.33
C MET A 57 -14.25 9.96 -45.84
N GLY A 58 -15.11 10.68 -46.60
CA GLY A 58 -16.36 10.18 -47.14
C GLY A 58 -16.20 8.83 -47.86
N PRO A 59 -15.28 8.68 -48.82
CA PRO A 59 -15.08 7.42 -49.55
C PRO A 59 -14.69 6.22 -48.65
N TRP A 60 -14.14 6.48 -47.48
CA TRP A 60 -13.59 5.45 -46.58
C TRP A 60 -14.47 5.17 -45.35
N THR A 61 -15.59 5.86 -45.24
CA THR A 61 -16.50 5.76 -44.07
C THR A 61 -16.97 4.34 -43.83
N ASP A 62 -17.47 3.66 -44.88
CA ASP A 62 -18.02 2.31 -44.76
C ASP A 62 -16.93 1.28 -44.48
N VAL A 63 -15.77 1.41 -45.11
CA VAL A 63 -14.62 0.52 -44.92
C VAL A 63 -14.13 0.60 -43.45
N ILE A 64 -13.89 1.83 -42.97
CA ILE A 64 -13.43 2.05 -41.58
C ILE A 64 -14.49 1.57 -40.59
N THR A 65 -15.75 1.89 -40.82
CA THR A 65 -16.86 1.48 -39.96
C THR A 65 -16.97 -0.05 -39.91
N GLY A 66 -16.80 -0.72 -41.05
CA GLY A 66 -16.77 -2.19 -41.12
C GLY A 66 -15.65 -2.80 -40.29
N TRP A 67 -14.41 -2.28 -40.40
CA TRP A 67 -13.29 -2.75 -39.61
C TRP A 67 -13.49 -2.52 -38.10
N LEU A 68 -13.98 -1.33 -37.71
CA LEU A 68 -14.22 -1.00 -36.31
C LEU A 68 -15.42 -1.75 -35.72
N LYS A 69 -16.43 -2.14 -36.53
CA LYS A 69 -17.50 -3.06 -36.12
C LYS A 69 -16.96 -4.46 -35.86
N ALA A 70 -16.10 -4.97 -36.76
CA ALA A 70 -15.44 -6.25 -36.55
C ALA A 70 -14.56 -6.29 -35.31
N ASP A 71 -13.91 -5.16 -34.95
CA ASP A 71 -13.13 -5.01 -33.74
C ASP A 71 -13.94 -5.27 -32.45
N LEU A 72 -15.26 -5.08 -32.46
CA LEU A 72 -16.09 -5.31 -31.28
C LEU A 72 -16.07 -6.77 -30.81
N ALA A 73 -15.93 -7.70 -31.78
CA ALA A 73 -15.87 -9.14 -31.51
C ALA A 73 -14.44 -9.64 -31.15
N VAL A 74 -13.42 -8.77 -31.21
CA VAL A 74 -12.00 -9.16 -31.03
C VAL A 74 -11.47 -8.65 -29.69
N PRO A 75 -10.55 -9.39 -29.01
CA PRO A 75 -9.91 -8.95 -27.78
C PRO A 75 -9.28 -7.55 -27.89
N ARG A 76 -9.42 -6.71 -26.88
CA ARG A 76 -8.99 -5.30 -26.90
C ARG A 76 -7.55 -5.09 -27.39
N LYS A 77 -6.63 -6.00 -27.06
CA LYS A 77 -5.21 -5.93 -27.48
C LYS A 77 -4.98 -6.21 -28.94
N GLN A 78 -5.95 -6.78 -29.66
CA GLN A 78 -5.89 -7.11 -31.09
C GLN A 78 -6.74 -6.18 -31.96
N ARG A 79 -7.40 -5.17 -31.39
CA ARG A 79 -8.21 -4.18 -32.11
C ARG A 79 -7.32 -3.18 -32.86
N HIS A 80 -7.82 -2.69 -33.99
CA HIS A 80 -7.12 -1.68 -34.76
C HIS A 80 -6.81 -0.44 -33.90
N THR A 81 -5.60 0.09 -33.99
CA THR A 81 -5.30 1.46 -33.57
C THR A 81 -5.65 2.42 -34.73
N ALA A 82 -5.82 3.72 -34.44
CA ALA A 82 -6.04 4.71 -35.50
C ALA A 82 -4.92 4.70 -36.54
N ARG A 83 -3.66 4.51 -36.09
CA ARG A 83 -2.50 4.35 -36.95
C ARG A 83 -2.60 3.09 -37.83
N ARG A 84 -3.07 1.97 -37.30
CA ARG A 84 -3.23 0.73 -38.02
C ARG A 84 -4.35 0.86 -39.08
N VAL A 85 -5.46 1.55 -38.76
CA VAL A 85 -6.50 1.88 -39.71
C VAL A 85 -5.93 2.70 -40.88
N TRP A 86 -5.16 3.74 -40.60
CA TRP A 86 -4.49 4.55 -41.61
C TRP A 86 -3.56 3.70 -42.48
N GLN A 87 -2.68 2.89 -41.89
CA GLN A 87 -1.77 2.00 -42.64
C GLN A 87 -2.54 1.04 -43.58
N ARG A 88 -3.65 0.47 -43.13
CA ARG A 88 -4.48 -0.42 -43.94
C ARG A 88 -5.14 0.35 -45.10
N LEU A 89 -5.66 1.55 -44.84
CA LEU A 89 -6.25 2.38 -45.89
C LEU A 89 -5.24 2.68 -47.00
N VAL A 90 -4.02 3.02 -46.65
CA VAL A 90 -2.95 3.30 -47.61
C VAL A 90 -2.55 2.02 -48.33
N ALA A 91 -2.31 0.91 -47.62
CA ALA A 91 -1.80 -0.33 -48.22
C ALA A 91 -2.84 -1.11 -49.02
N GLU A 92 -4.09 -1.19 -48.55
CA GLU A 92 -5.13 -2.03 -49.13
C GLU A 92 -6.02 -1.28 -50.12
N HIS A 93 -6.13 0.04 -49.95
CA HIS A 93 -7.05 0.85 -50.77
C HIS A 93 -6.35 2.02 -51.50
N GLY A 94 -5.05 2.19 -51.36
CA GLY A 94 -4.29 3.29 -52.00
C GLY A 94 -4.73 4.68 -51.53
N ALA A 95 -5.25 4.82 -50.31
CA ALA A 95 -5.81 6.09 -49.86
C ALA A 95 -4.73 7.17 -49.64
N HIS A 96 -4.91 8.33 -50.29
CA HIS A 96 -4.03 9.50 -50.12
C HIS A 96 -4.55 10.41 -48.99
N VAL A 97 -4.50 9.92 -47.73
CA VAL A 97 -4.97 10.66 -46.53
C VAL A 97 -3.90 10.68 -45.49
N ALA A 98 -3.79 11.78 -44.74
CA ALA A 98 -2.85 11.89 -43.64
C ALA A 98 -3.35 11.15 -42.37
N GLU A 99 -2.45 10.56 -41.58
CA GLU A 99 -2.80 9.93 -40.28
C GLU A 99 -3.57 10.88 -39.39
N SER A 100 -3.19 12.17 -39.39
CA SER A 100 -3.84 13.22 -38.58
C SER A 100 -5.33 13.41 -38.93
N THR A 101 -5.75 13.11 -40.17
CA THR A 101 -7.14 13.18 -40.62
C THR A 101 -7.91 11.90 -40.21
N VAL A 102 -7.25 10.74 -40.27
CA VAL A 102 -7.88 9.45 -39.94
C VAL A 102 -8.12 9.32 -38.42
N ARG A 103 -7.24 9.83 -37.61
CA ARG A 103 -7.32 9.70 -36.13
C ARG A 103 -8.60 10.26 -35.53
N PRO A 104 -9.01 11.52 -35.77
CA PRO A 104 -10.26 12.07 -35.24
C PRO A 104 -11.48 11.39 -35.82
N PHE A 105 -11.42 10.95 -37.11
CA PHE A 105 -12.51 10.21 -37.76
C PHE A 105 -12.73 8.84 -37.09
N VAL A 106 -11.67 8.06 -36.87
CA VAL A 106 -11.73 6.78 -36.13
C VAL A 106 -12.29 6.98 -34.72
N ALA A 107 -11.91 8.07 -34.04
CA ALA A 107 -12.44 8.40 -32.71
C ALA A 107 -13.94 8.69 -32.75
N SER A 108 -14.40 9.43 -33.78
CA SER A 108 -15.82 9.74 -33.98
C SER A 108 -16.64 8.47 -34.28
N VAL A 109 -16.19 7.61 -35.23
CA VAL A 109 -16.84 6.35 -35.53
C VAL A 109 -16.91 5.42 -34.34
N ARG A 110 -15.83 5.32 -33.56
CA ARG A 110 -15.84 4.53 -32.32
C ARG A 110 -16.86 5.05 -31.31
N LYS A 111 -16.98 6.37 -31.20
CA LYS A 111 -17.99 6.99 -30.31
C LYS A 111 -19.40 6.64 -30.75
N GLN A 112 -19.66 6.63 -32.06
CA GLN A 112 -20.96 6.23 -32.63
C GLN A 112 -21.25 4.74 -32.47
N LEU A 113 -20.22 3.87 -32.68
CA LEU A 113 -20.34 2.42 -32.51
C LEU A 113 -20.49 1.98 -31.08
N THR A 114 -19.88 2.73 -30.14
CA THR A 114 -20.05 2.51 -28.72
C THR A 114 -21.32 3.24 -28.29
N ASN A 115 -22.44 2.55 -28.35
CA ASN A 115 -23.75 3.09 -28.01
C ASN A 115 -23.64 3.77 -26.60
N GLU A 116 -23.84 5.08 -26.52
CA GLU A 116 -23.72 5.84 -25.26
C GLU A 116 -24.68 5.31 -24.18
N ALA A 117 -25.78 4.69 -24.58
CA ALA A 117 -26.73 4.02 -23.70
C ALA A 117 -26.10 2.89 -22.86
N PHE A 118 -25.07 2.19 -23.37
CA PHE A 118 -24.35 1.15 -22.61
C PHE A 118 -23.33 1.72 -21.63
N ARG A 119 -23.09 3.03 -21.58
CA ARG A 119 -22.22 3.71 -20.61
C ARG A 119 -22.98 4.30 -19.43
N VAL A 120 -24.29 4.22 -19.43
CA VAL A 120 -25.11 4.69 -18.33
C VAL A 120 -25.10 3.65 -17.23
N ALA A 121 -24.50 3.99 -16.08
CA ALA A 121 -24.60 3.17 -14.89
C ALA A 121 -26.02 3.27 -14.33
N VAL A 122 -26.67 2.12 -14.16
CA VAL A 122 -27.97 2.06 -13.51
C VAL A 122 -27.75 2.14 -12.00
N PRO A 123 -28.28 3.17 -11.31
CA PRO A 123 -28.16 3.27 -9.85
C PRO A 123 -28.71 2.02 -9.18
N GLN A 124 -27.93 1.44 -8.29
CA GLN A 124 -28.33 0.25 -7.51
C GLN A 124 -28.42 0.62 -6.05
N THR A 125 -29.53 0.25 -5.42
CA THR A 125 -29.67 0.33 -3.96
C THR A 125 -29.05 -0.92 -3.35
N LYS A 126 -28.11 -0.74 -2.42
CA LYS A 126 -27.46 -1.83 -1.68
C LYS A 126 -28.05 -1.92 -0.27
N ALA A 127 -28.40 -3.12 0.16
CA ALA A 127 -28.87 -3.35 1.52
C ALA A 127 -27.71 -3.08 2.52
N PRO A 128 -27.99 -2.38 3.65
CA PRO A 128 -26.97 -2.13 4.66
C PRO A 128 -26.37 -3.44 5.19
N GLY A 129 -25.05 -3.48 5.36
CA GLY A 129 -24.32 -4.63 5.90
C GLY A 129 -24.28 -5.87 5.01
N ALA A 130 -24.90 -5.86 3.83
CA ALA A 130 -25.01 -7.07 3.01
C ALA A 130 -23.75 -7.36 2.19
N GLU A 131 -23.16 -6.36 1.58
CA GLU A 131 -22.13 -6.54 0.57
C GLU A 131 -20.90 -5.66 0.81
N ALA A 132 -19.73 -6.20 0.46
CA ALA A 132 -18.49 -5.42 0.29
C ALA A 132 -17.82 -5.74 -1.05
N GLU A 133 -16.92 -4.87 -1.46
CA GLU A 133 -16.08 -5.03 -2.65
C GLU A 133 -14.61 -5.01 -2.22
N VAL A 134 -13.79 -5.92 -2.77
CA VAL A 134 -12.35 -6.03 -2.47
C VAL A 134 -11.52 -5.94 -3.73
N ASP A 135 -10.41 -5.18 -3.65
CA ASP A 135 -9.42 -5.07 -4.71
C ASP A 135 -8.02 -4.73 -4.19
N PHE A 136 -7.02 -4.89 -5.06
CA PHE A 136 -5.67 -4.38 -4.87
C PHE A 136 -5.36 -3.23 -5.82
N GLY A 137 -4.77 -2.17 -5.30
CA GLY A 137 -4.27 -1.04 -6.09
C GLY A 137 -2.77 -0.89 -5.97
N GLU A 138 -2.04 -0.92 -7.09
CA GLU A 138 -0.61 -0.64 -7.09
C GLU A 138 -0.32 0.85 -6.90
N PHE A 139 0.68 1.19 -6.08
CA PHE A 139 1.21 2.53 -5.91
C PHE A 139 2.69 2.50 -5.50
N ARG A 140 3.32 3.67 -5.35
CA ARG A 140 4.71 3.81 -4.93
C ARG A 140 4.82 4.62 -3.67
N ALA A 141 5.82 4.30 -2.84
CA ALA A 141 6.22 5.06 -1.65
C ALA A 141 7.74 4.99 -1.50
N PHE A 142 8.32 5.95 -0.80
CA PHE A 142 9.70 5.85 -0.34
C PHE A 142 9.69 5.31 1.10
N LEU A 143 10.27 4.12 1.29
CA LEU A 143 10.47 3.50 2.60
C LEU A 143 11.95 3.59 2.93
N ASP A 144 12.31 4.25 4.02
CA ASP A 144 13.71 4.53 4.39
C ASP A 144 14.53 5.08 3.20
N GLY A 145 13.97 6.07 2.49
CA GLY A 145 14.59 6.69 1.31
C GLY A 145 14.63 5.83 0.04
N THR A 146 14.16 4.57 0.08
CA THR A 146 14.16 3.67 -1.07
C THR A 146 12.78 3.64 -1.75
N GLU A 147 12.73 3.97 -3.05
CA GLU A 147 11.50 3.88 -3.82
C GLU A 147 11.02 2.43 -3.87
N THR A 148 9.87 2.18 -3.25
CA THR A 148 9.30 0.85 -3.09
C THR A 148 7.94 0.78 -3.79
N ARG A 149 7.73 -0.29 -4.54
CA ARG A 149 6.44 -0.65 -5.11
C ARG A 149 5.58 -1.30 -4.05
N CYS A 150 4.42 -0.70 -3.78
CA CYS A 150 3.45 -1.16 -2.79
C CYS A 150 2.11 -1.54 -3.43
N TRP A 151 1.37 -2.38 -2.75
CA TRP A 151 0.01 -2.79 -3.10
C TRP A 151 -0.92 -2.44 -1.96
N MET A 152 -1.93 -1.64 -2.25
CA MET A 152 -2.96 -1.26 -1.30
C MET A 152 -4.12 -2.23 -1.40
N PHE A 153 -4.35 -3.04 -0.38
CA PHE A 153 -5.60 -3.78 -0.21
C PHE A 153 -6.69 -2.80 0.17
N VAL A 154 -7.82 -2.92 -0.48
CA VAL A 154 -8.99 -2.10 -0.20
C VAL A 154 -10.21 -2.99 -0.04
N MET A 155 -10.93 -2.83 1.06
CA MET A 155 -12.29 -3.36 1.24
C MET A 155 -13.25 -2.20 1.45
N ARG A 156 -14.31 -2.14 0.64
CA ARG A 156 -15.31 -1.09 0.68
C ARG A 156 -16.70 -1.67 0.89
N LEU A 157 -17.40 -1.23 1.91
CA LEU A 157 -18.82 -1.58 2.14
C LEU A 157 -19.70 -0.93 1.07
N SER A 158 -20.57 -1.72 0.44
CA SER A 158 -21.33 -1.27 -0.73
C SER A 158 -22.43 -0.27 -0.39
N ALA A 159 -23.02 -0.31 0.82
CA ALA A 159 -24.10 0.56 1.22
C ALA A 159 -23.60 1.91 1.74
N SER A 160 -22.81 1.97 2.81
CA SER A 160 -22.25 3.24 3.34
C SER A 160 -21.21 3.84 2.42
N GLY A 161 -20.44 3.01 1.74
CA GLY A 161 -19.24 3.40 1.01
C GLY A 161 -18.02 3.59 1.90
N ARG A 162 -18.09 3.18 3.19
CA ARG A 162 -16.94 3.15 4.06
C ARG A 162 -15.92 2.16 3.54
N ALA A 163 -14.66 2.58 3.48
CA ALA A 163 -13.57 1.77 2.98
C ALA A 163 -12.49 1.61 4.04
N PHE A 164 -11.78 0.51 3.98
CA PHE A 164 -10.57 0.20 4.73
C PHE A 164 -9.43 0.04 3.75
N HIS A 165 -8.31 0.67 4.02
CA HIS A 165 -7.10 0.62 3.20
C HIS A 165 -5.92 0.13 4.04
N VAL A 166 -5.07 -0.71 3.44
CA VAL A 166 -3.81 -1.13 4.04
C VAL A 166 -2.79 -1.46 2.96
N ALA A 167 -1.55 -1.01 3.15
CA ALA A 167 -0.44 -1.25 2.23
C ALA A 167 0.33 -2.52 2.58
N PHE A 168 0.77 -3.23 1.54
CA PHE A 168 1.70 -4.35 1.59
C PHE A 168 2.80 -4.18 0.54
N THR A 169 3.93 -4.84 0.73
CA THR A 169 5.02 -4.88 -0.26
C THR A 169 4.78 -5.94 -1.35
N ASN A 170 3.66 -6.63 -1.32
CA ASN A 170 3.26 -7.65 -2.30
C ASN A 170 1.74 -7.85 -2.32
N GLU A 171 1.21 -8.49 -3.37
CA GLU A 171 -0.19 -8.91 -3.51
C GLU A 171 -0.39 -10.43 -3.37
N ALA A 172 0.45 -11.07 -2.54
CA ALA A 172 0.41 -12.52 -2.33
C ALA A 172 -0.81 -12.94 -1.48
N THR A 173 -1.04 -14.26 -1.41
CA THR A 173 -2.17 -14.82 -0.65
C THR A 173 -2.15 -14.36 0.81
N GLU A 174 -1.00 -14.28 1.44
CA GLU A 174 -0.83 -13.87 2.84
C GLU A 174 -1.31 -12.42 3.04
N ALA A 175 -0.94 -11.50 2.13
CA ALA A 175 -1.38 -10.10 2.17
C ALA A 175 -2.90 -9.97 1.94
N PHE A 176 -3.44 -10.78 1.03
CA PHE A 176 -4.87 -10.81 0.76
C PHE A 176 -5.67 -11.30 1.97
N LEU A 177 -5.24 -12.37 2.63
CA LEU A 177 -5.89 -12.91 3.82
C LEU A 177 -5.79 -11.93 5.00
N GLU A 178 -4.60 -11.36 5.25
CA GLU A 178 -4.39 -10.38 6.32
C GLU A 178 -5.20 -9.10 6.09
N GLY A 179 -5.30 -8.65 4.84
CA GLY A 179 -6.15 -7.52 4.47
C GLY A 179 -7.61 -7.71 4.89
N HIS A 180 -8.15 -8.92 4.72
CA HIS A 180 -9.51 -9.25 5.18
C HIS A 180 -9.63 -9.23 6.70
N VAL A 181 -8.71 -9.88 7.41
CA VAL A 181 -8.70 -9.93 8.88
C VAL A 181 -8.69 -8.51 9.45
N ARG A 182 -7.82 -7.65 8.93
CA ARG A 182 -7.71 -6.25 9.37
C ARG A 182 -8.94 -5.43 9.00
N ALA A 183 -9.52 -5.64 7.81
CA ALA A 183 -10.74 -4.94 7.37
C ALA A 183 -11.95 -5.32 8.25
N PHE A 184 -12.15 -6.59 8.55
CA PHE A 184 -13.23 -7.04 9.42
C PHE A 184 -13.08 -6.47 10.84
N ALA A 185 -11.86 -6.46 11.38
CA ALA A 185 -11.58 -5.82 12.67
C ALA A 185 -11.87 -4.31 12.64
N HIS A 186 -11.49 -3.61 11.57
CA HIS A 186 -11.75 -2.18 11.37
C HIS A 186 -13.26 -1.85 11.31
N PHE A 187 -14.05 -2.65 10.60
CA PHE A 187 -15.50 -2.47 10.53
C PHE A 187 -16.20 -2.94 11.80
N GLY A 188 -15.56 -3.79 12.60
CA GLY A 188 -16.17 -4.44 13.76
C GLY A 188 -17.25 -5.44 13.39
N GLY A 189 -17.15 -6.06 12.20
CA GLY A 189 -18.10 -7.04 11.70
C GLY A 189 -17.82 -7.47 10.26
N ILE A 190 -18.62 -8.41 9.77
CA ILE A 190 -18.48 -9.10 8.49
C ILE A 190 -19.71 -8.83 7.61
N PRO A 191 -19.59 -8.57 6.30
CA PRO A 191 -20.74 -8.47 5.41
C PRO A 191 -21.62 -9.72 5.44
N ALA A 192 -22.93 -9.53 5.61
CA ALA A 192 -23.86 -10.63 5.91
C ALA A 192 -24.19 -11.52 4.70
N SER A 193 -24.01 -11.04 3.48
CA SER A 193 -24.32 -11.80 2.25
C SER A 193 -23.03 -12.25 1.56
N HIS A 194 -22.38 -11.38 0.81
CA HIS A 194 -21.20 -11.75 0.04
C HIS A 194 -20.20 -10.59 -0.11
N ILE A 195 -18.96 -10.97 -0.44
CA ILE A 195 -17.93 -10.04 -0.81
C ILE A 195 -17.60 -10.22 -2.31
N ARG A 196 -17.54 -9.11 -3.03
CA ARG A 196 -17.26 -9.09 -4.47
C ARG A 196 -15.77 -8.99 -4.73
N TYR A 197 -15.29 -9.83 -5.62
CA TYR A 197 -13.89 -9.93 -6.03
C TYR A 197 -13.76 -9.83 -7.55
N ASP A 198 -12.65 -9.24 -8.00
CA ASP A 198 -12.14 -9.56 -9.33
C ASP A 198 -11.45 -10.94 -9.34
N ASN A 199 -10.95 -11.36 -10.49
CA ASN A 199 -10.23 -12.63 -10.63
C ASN A 199 -8.80 -12.54 -10.05
N LEU A 200 -8.69 -12.15 -8.77
CA LEU A 200 -7.42 -12.04 -8.06
C LEU A 200 -6.78 -13.41 -7.88
N LYS A 201 -5.52 -13.56 -8.26
CA LYS A 201 -4.75 -14.82 -8.13
C LYS A 201 -4.66 -15.31 -6.68
N ALA A 202 -4.74 -14.43 -5.72
CA ALA A 202 -4.74 -14.76 -4.30
C ALA A 202 -6.00 -15.54 -3.87
N ALA A 203 -7.16 -15.27 -4.49
CA ALA A 203 -8.43 -15.95 -4.22
C ALA A 203 -8.70 -17.11 -5.17
N VAL A 204 -8.23 -17.03 -6.43
CA VAL A 204 -8.57 -17.93 -7.52
C VAL A 204 -7.33 -18.57 -8.10
N VAL A 205 -7.24 -19.90 -8.03
CA VAL A 205 -6.16 -20.69 -8.65
C VAL A 205 -6.39 -20.80 -10.16
N LYS A 206 -7.63 -21.06 -10.57
CA LYS A 206 -8.00 -21.22 -11.99
C LYS A 206 -9.39 -20.67 -12.28
N VAL A 207 -9.49 -19.89 -13.35
CA VAL A 207 -10.78 -19.44 -13.89
C VAL A 207 -11.32 -20.52 -14.82
N LEU A 208 -12.53 -21.00 -14.54
CA LEU A 208 -13.26 -21.97 -15.35
C LEU A 208 -14.25 -21.25 -16.28
N LEU A 209 -15.26 -21.93 -16.81
CA LEU A 209 -16.30 -21.35 -17.65
C LEU A 209 -17.27 -20.50 -16.80
N GLY A 210 -17.66 -19.35 -17.31
CA GLY A 210 -18.62 -18.47 -16.64
C GLY A 210 -18.10 -17.92 -15.30
N ARG A 211 -18.86 -18.17 -14.21
CA ARG A 211 -18.51 -17.74 -12.85
C ARG A 211 -17.81 -18.81 -12.00
N GLU A 212 -17.62 -20.00 -12.54
CA GLU A 212 -16.95 -21.06 -11.83
C GLU A 212 -15.45 -20.80 -11.68
N ARG A 213 -14.91 -21.11 -10.49
CA ARG A 213 -13.52 -20.88 -10.09
C ARG A 213 -12.99 -22.04 -9.29
N GLU A 214 -11.73 -22.36 -9.46
CA GLU A 214 -10.98 -23.17 -8.52
C GLU A 214 -10.37 -22.24 -7.49
N HIS A 215 -10.88 -22.30 -6.25
CA HIS A 215 -10.50 -21.39 -5.18
C HIS A 215 -9.19 -21.83 -4.51
N ASN A 216 -8.43 -20.84 -4.04
CA ASN A 216 -7.29 -21.10 -3.16
C ASN A 216 -7.79 -21.74 -1.85
N PRO A 217 -7.26 -22.91 -1.42
CA PRO A 217 -7.71 -23.57 -0.19
C PRO A 217 -7.66 -22.68 1.05
N ARG A 218 -6.64 -21.81 1.18
CA ARG A 218 -6.54 -20.86 2.29
C ARG A 218 -7.65 -19.82 2.27
N PHE A 219 -8.06 -19.38 1.10
CA PHE A 219 -9.21 -18.49 0.96
C PHE A 219 -10.52 -19.18 1.30
N VAL A 220 -10.67 -20.45 0.94
CA VAL A 220 -11.84 -21.26 1.38
C VAL A 220 -11.89 -21.37 2.91
N THR A 221 -10.75 -21.59 3.56
CA THR A 221 -10.65 -21.65 5.02
C THR A 221 -11.01 -20.31 5.67
N LEU A 222 -10.54 -19.18 5.12
CA LEU A 222 -10.93 -17.83 5.58
C LEU A 222 -12.44 -17.62 5.50
N ARG A 223 -13.05 -17.97 4.36
CA ARG A 223 -14.52 -17.89 4.17
C ARG A 223 -15.28 -18.72 5.17
N SER A 224 -14.82 -19.95 5.43
CA SER A 224 -15.42 -20.85 6.40
C SER A 224 -15.31 -20.31 7.82
N HIS A 225 -14.17 -19.69 8.18
CA HIS A 225 -13.95 -19.12 9.51
C HIS A 225 -14.85 -17.92 9.79
N TYR A 226 -15.02 -17.02 8.81
CA TYR A 226 -15.81 -15.80 8.95
C TYR A 226 -17.27 -15.93 8.48
N GLY A 227 -17.64 -17.03 7.82
CA GLY A 227 -19.01 -17.32 7.42
C GLY A 227 -19.58 -16.44 6.31
N PHE A 228 -18.75 -15.91 5.39
CA PHE A 228 -19.20 -15.09 4.26
C PHE A 228 -19.12 -15.81 2.93
N ASP A 229 -19.94 -15.40 1.96
CA ASP A 229 -19.88 -15.88 0.58
C ASP A 229 -19.02 -14.99 -0.31
N SER A 230 -18.47 -15.56 -1.38
CA SER A 230 -17.69 -14.84 -2.38
C SER A 230 -18.39 -14.77 -3.72
N PHE A 231 -18.42 -13.58 -4.32
CA PHE A 231 -18.97 -13.34 -5.65
C PHE A 231 -17.84 -12.86 -6.57
N PHE A 232 -17.60 -13.59 -7.66
CA PHE A 232 -16.57 -13.21 -8.63
C PHE A 232 -17.20 -12.57 -9.85
N CYS A 233 -16.68 -11.38 -10.23
CA CYS A 233 -17.12 -10.70 -11.42
C CYS A 233 -16.77 -11.48 -12.70
N LEU A 234 -17.57 -11.32 -13.74
CA LEU A 234 -17.28 -11.93 -15.04
C LEU A 234 -15.98 -11.35 -15.63
N PRO A 235 -15.15 -12.18 -16.27
CA PRO A 235 -13.93 -11.70 -16.92
C PRO A 235 -14.28 -10.85 -18.15
N GLY A 236 -13.58 -9.72 -18.32
CA GLY A 236 -13.70 -8.85 -19.51
C GLY A 236 -14.67 -7.70 -19.36
N ALA A 237 -15.11 -7.14 -20.51
CA ALA A 237 -15.94 -5.94 -20.55
C ALA A 237 -17.35 -6.10 -19.92
N GLU A 238 -17.86 -7.33 -19.89
CA GLU A 238 -19.16 -7.64 -19.29
C GLU A 238 -19.14 -7.54 -17.75
N GLY A 239 -17.99 -7.83 -17.13
CA GLY A 239 -17.81 -7.71 -15.67
C GLY A 239 -17.41 -6.31 -15.20
N ALA A 240 -16.97 -5.42 -16.10
CA ALA A 240 -16.48 -4.09 -15.72
C ALA A 240 -17.57 -3.21 -15.07
N HIS A 241 -18.84 -3.48 -15.32
CA HIS A 241 -19.97 -2.75 -14.73
C HIS A 241 -20.36 -3.29 -13.33
N GLU A 242 -19.88 -4.46 -12.94
CA GLU A 242 -20.22 -5.10 -11.67
C GLU A 242 -19.34 -4.58 -10.51
N LYS A 243 -18.24 -3.82 -10.78
CA LYS A 243 -17.21 -3.44 -9.82
C LYS A 243 -16.84 -1.93 -9.87
N GLY A 244 -17.83 -1.07 -10.02
CA GLY A 244 -17.56 0.37 -10.15
C GLY A 244 -17.13 1.08 -8.86
N GLY A 245 -17.43 0.53 -7.69
CA GLY A 245 -17.26 1.19 -6.40
C GLY A 245 -15.81 1.19 -5.91
N VAL A 246 -15.18 0.03 -5.82
CA VAL A 246 -13.83 -0.12 -5.27
C VAL A 246 -12.72 0.39 -6.20
N GLU A 247 -12.84 0.25 -7.52
CA GLU A 247 -11.87 0.82 -8.47
C GLU A 247 -11.85 2.35 -8.40
N GLY A 248 -13.03 2.97 -8.32
CA GLY A 248 -13.18 4.41 -8.09
C GLY A 248 -12.56 4.84 -6.77
N GLU A 249 -12.73 4.05 -5.70
CA GLU A 249 -12.20 4.26 -4.37
C GLU A 249 -10.66 4.27 -4.36
N ILE A 250 -10.03 3.23 -4.92
CA ILE A 250 -8.56 3.14 -5.04
C ILE A 250 -8.00 4.38 -5.75
N GLY A 251 -8.59 4.76 -6.87
CA GLY A 251 -8.15 5.93 -7.64
C GLY A 251 -8.33 7.24 -6.89
N ARG A 252 -9.43 7.39 -6.13
CA ARG A 252 -9.74 8.55 -5.31
C ARG A 252 -8.75 8.65 -4.14
N PHE A 253 -8.60 7.58 -3.35
CA PHE A 253 -7.74 7.53 -2.18
C PHE A 253 -6.28 7.87 -2.54
N ARG A 254 -5.73 7.25 -3.60
CA ARG A 254 -4.38 7.56 -4.08
C ARG A 254 -4.20 9.05 -4.42
N ARG A 255 -5.12 9.66 -5.15
CA ARG A 255 -5.02 11.08 -5.52
C ARG A 255 -5.16 12.02 -4.34
N ARG A 256 -5.94 11.65 -3.32
CA ARG A 256 -6.21 12.51 -2.16
C ARG A 256 -5.13 12.40 -1.09
N HIS A 257 -4.67 11.20 -0.79
CA HIS A 257 -3.84 10.91 0.39
C HIS A 257 -2.40 10.48 0.06
N LEU A 258 -2.15 9.99 -1.18
CA LEU A 258 -0.84 9.51 -1.58
C LEU A 258 -0.19 10.38 -2.69
N VAL A 259 -0.58 11.65 -2.77
CA VAL A 259 0.02 12.67 -3.64
C VAL A 259 0.33 13.90 -2.79
N PRO A 260 1.61 14.33 -2.73
CA PRO A 260 2.79 13.74 -3.38
C PRO A 260 3.11 12.31 -2.91
N VAL A 261 4.03 11.61 -3.60
CA VAL A 261 4.45 10.24 -3.24
C VAL A 261 4.94 10.24 -1.79
N PRO A 262 4.36 9.41 -0.89
CA PRO A 262 4.75 9.38 0.51
C PRO A 262 6.20 8.98 0.71
N ALA A 263 6.89 9.64 1.66
CA ALA A 263 8.23 9.30 2.11
C ALA A 263 8.18 9.10 3.64
N VAL A 264 8.36 7.86 4.08
CA VAL A 264 8.20 7.43 5.47
C VAL A 264 9.32 6.49 5.89
N ALA A 265 9.47 6.23 7.18
CA ALA A 265 10.52 5.38 7.71
C ALA A 265 10.37 3.92 7.25
N ASP A 266 9.17 3.38 7.30
CA ASP A 266 8.89 1.97 7.04
C ASP A 266 7.44 1.75 6.58
N LEU A 267 7.06 0.49 6.42
CA LEU A 267 5.71 0.10 6.01
C LEU A 267 4.66 0.37 7.09
N ASP A 268 5.02 0.31 8.36
CA ASP A 268 4.10 0.57 9.47
C ASP A 268 3.74 2.06 9.53
N ALA A 269 4.72 2.95 9.40
CA ALA A 269 4.49 4.39 9.27
C ALA A 269 3.66 4.75 8.03
N LEU A 270 3.84 4.01 6.91
CA LEU A 270 2.99 4.16 5.73
C LEU A 270 1.54 3.76 6.04
N ASN A 271 1.34 2.68 6.76
CA ASN A 271 0.00 2.21 7.14
C ASN A 271 -0.67 3.14 8.16
N GLU A 272 0.07 3.78 9.05
CA GLU A 272 -0.46 4.84 9.94
C GLU A 272 -0.95 6.05 9.14
N LEU A 273 -0.20 6.48 8.13
CA LEU A 273 -0.61 7.56 7.22
C LEU A 273 -1.88 7.19 6.45
N ILE A 274 -1.97 5.95 5.95
CA ILE A 274 -3.16 5.44 5.25
C ILE A 274 -4.37 5.38 6.20
N ALA A 275 -4.19 4.88 7.42
CA ALA A 275 -5.26 4.82 8.42
C ALA A 275 -5.76 6.22 8.82
N ALA A 276 -4.87 7.23 8.92
CA ALA A 276 -5.26 8.62 9.12
C ALA A 276 -6.09 9.15 7.92
N GLY A 277 -5.76 8.73 6.70
CA GLY A 277 -6.54 9.02 5.50
C GLY A 277 -7.96 8.45 5.56
N ASP A 278 -8.13 7.22 6.05
CA ASP A 278 -9.45 6.59 6.24
C ASP A 278 -10.32 7.39 7.22
N VAL A 279 -9.74 7.85 8.32
CA VAL A 279 -10.45 8.69 9.31
C VAL A 279 -10.92 10.01 8.68
N VAL A 280 -10.06 10.66 7.88
CA VAL A 280 -10.45 11.90 7.16
C VAL A 280 -11.55 11.65 6.14
N ASP A 281 -11.59 10.47 5.54
CA ASP A 281 -12.59 10.09 4.56
C ASP A 281 -13.94 9.70 5.15
N ASP A 282 -14.03 9.45 6.45
CA ASP A 282 -15.28 9.22 7.17
C ASP A 282 -16.21 10.46 7.12
N ASP A 283 -15.66 11.67 7.07
CA ASP A 283 -16.43 12.94 6.93
C ASP A 283 -16.91 13.20 5.49
N ARG A 284 -16.51 12.39 4.54
CA ARG A 284 -16.82 12.55 3.12
C ARG A 284 -18.31 12.32 2.84
N HIS A 285 -18.86 13.14 1.93
CA HIS A 285 -20.17 12.94 1.33
C HIS A 285 -20.01 12.33 -0.06
N ILE A 286 -20.69 11.22 -0.32
CA ILE A 286 -20.77 10.62 -1.66
C ILE A 286 -21.83 11.39 -2.45
N ASP A 287 -21.56 11.65 -3.73
CA ASP A 287 -22.46 12.40 -4.60
C ASP A 287 -23.92 11.93 -4.52
N GLY A 288 -24.84 12.88 -4.30
CA GLY A 288 -26.26 12.63 -4.12
C GLY A 288 -26.68 12.18 -2.71
N ARG A 289 -25.77 11.99 -1.75
CA ARG A 289 -26.09 11.62 -0.37
C ARG A 289 -26.01 12.85 0.55
N ARG A 290 -26.96 12.94 1.49
CA ARG A 290 -27.00 14.02 2.51
C ARG A 290 -26.11 13.70 3.72
N LEU A 291 -25.95 12.44 4.03
CA LEU A 291 -25.19 11.94 5.17
C LEU A 291 -23.72 11.70 4.79
N SER A 292 -22.83 11.89 5.74
CA SER A 292 -21.43 11.52 5.61
C SER A 292 -21.26 9.99 5.50
N VAL A 293 -20.05 9.55 5.12
CA VAL A 293 -19.71 8.11 5.13
C VAL A 293 -19.80 7.54 6.54
N ALA A 294 -19.34 8.28 7.56
CA ALA A 294 -19.45 7.88 8.97
C ALA A 294 -20.89 7.70 9.42
N ASP A 295 -21.78 8.65 9.11
CA ASP A 295 -23.20 8.56 9.46
C ASP A 295 -23.89 7.37 8.77
N CYS A 296 -23.58 7.20 7.47
CA CYS A 296 -24.08 6.03 6.73
C CYS A 296 -23.56 4.73 7.32
N PHE A 297 -22.29 4.67 7.76
CA PHE A 297 -21.73 3.49 8.39
C PHE A 297 -22.31 3.22 9.78
N ALA A 298 -22.55 4.25 10.58
CA ALA A 298 -23.21 4.10 11.87
C ALA A 298 -24.58 3.42 11.73
N ALA A 299 -25.32 3.76 10.65
CA ALA A 299 -26.59 3.11 10.32
C ALA A 299 -26.41 1.70 9.74
N GLU A 300 -25.30 1.41 9.05
CA GLU A 300 -25.01 0.11 8.42
C GLU A 300 -24.44 -0.91 9.42
N ARG A 301 -23.62 -0.48 10.37
CA ARG A 301 -22.87 -1.32 11.31
C ARG A 301 -23.72 -2.38 12.03
N PRO A 302 -24.94 -2.10 12.52
CA PRO A 302 -25.78 -3.10 13.18
C PRO A 302 -26.19 -4.30 12.30
N TYR A 303 -26.07 -4.18 10.99
CA TYR A 303 -26.41 -5.22 10.02
C TYR A 303 -25.22 -6.10 9.62
N LEU A 304 -24.01 -5.79 10.09
CA LEU A 304 -22.85 -6.66 9.92
C LEU A 304 -22.98 -7.87 10.87
N GLN A 305 -22.48 -9.02 10.42
CA GLN A 305 -22.36 -10.20 11.29
C GLN A 305 -21.27 -9.97 12.34
N PRO A 306 -21.42 -10.54 13.56
CA PRO A 306 -20.40 -10.43 14.60
C PRO A 306 -19.10 -11.13 14.18
N LEU A 307 -17.98 -10.62 14.70
CA LEU A 307 -16.68 -11.26 14.55
C LEU A 307 -16.62 -12.55 15.39
N PRO A 308 -15.90 -13.58 14.95
CA PRO A 308 -15.55 -14.72 15.81
C PRO A 308 -14.62 -14.24 16.95
N ASP A 309 -14.61 -15.02 18.05
CA ASP A 309 -13.81 -14.69 19.23
C ASP A 309 -12.31 -14.63 18.93
N GLU A 310 -11.83 -15.49 18.02
CA GLU A 310 -10.44 -15.50 17.60
C GLU A 310 -10.31 -15.06 16.14
N PRO A 311 -9.35 -14.19 15.81
CA PRO A 311 -9.09 -13.78 14.42
C PRO A 311 -8.51 -14.96 13.62
N PHE A 312 -8.77 -14.98 12.32
CA PHE A 312 -8.15 -15.95 11.42
C PHE A 312 -6.63 -15.73 11.31
N GLU A 313 -5.86 -16.80 11.44
CA GLU A 313 -4.42 -16.75 11.20
C GLU A 313 -4.08 -16.64 9.70
N ALA A 314 -3.76 -15.45 9.25
CA ALA A 314 -3.42 -15.14 7.84
C ALA A 314 -1.98 -15.56 7.48
N VAL A 315 -1.54 -16.74 7.91
CA VAL A 315 -0.19 -17.26 7.65
C VAL A 315 -0.26 -18.49 6.73
N ASP A 316 0.82 -18.70 5.95
CA ASP A 316 1.03 -19.89 5.15
C ASP A 316 2.14 -20.74 5.75
N ASP A 317 1.98 -22.06 5.78
CA ASP A 317 2.97 -22.99 6.33
C ASP A 317 3.87 -23.54 5.23
N LEU A 318 5.16 -23.27 5.31
CA LEU A 318 6.15 -23.71 4.34
C LEU A 318 7.18 -24.63 4.98
N GLY A 319 7.48 -25.75 4.34
CA GLY A 319 8.63 -26.57 4.66
C GLY A 319 9.86 -26.10 3.90
N VAL A 320 10.91 -25.66 4.59
CA VAL A 320 12.15 -25.17 3.98
C VAL A 320 13.37 -25.95 4.44
N ARG A 321 14.39 -26.03 3.59
CA ARG A 321 15.70 -26.61 3.96
C ARG A 321 16.69 -25.48 4.23
N VAL A 322 17.44 -25.61 5.32
CA VAL A 322 18.56 -24.72 5.62
C VAL A 322 19.77 -25.12 4.79
N ASP A 323 20.41 -24.17 4.14
CA ASP A 323 21.64 -24.42 3.38
C ASP A 323 22.88 -24.50 4.30
N HIS A 324 24.03 -24.83 3.70
CA HIS A 324 25.32 -24.93 4.40
C HIS A 324 25.83 -23.57 4.93
N LYS A 325 25.25 -22.47 4.51
CA LYS A 325 25.51 -21.11 5.01
C LYS A 325 24.54 -20.68 6.10
N ALA A 326 23.77 -21.62 6.66
CA ALA A 326 22.73 -21.38 7.66
C ALA A 326 21.65 -20.40 7.19
N ARG A 327 21.21 -20.51 5.91
CA ARG A 327 20.15 -19.69 5.33
C ARG A 327 19.00 -20.56 4.84
N ILE A 328 17.82 -19.98 4.88
CA ILE A 328 16.61 -20.49 4.24
C ILE A 328 16.22 -19.59 3.08
N CYS A 329 15.58 -20.16 2.05
CA CYS A 329 15.00 -19.41 0.95
C CYS A 329 13.49 -19.29 1.15
N VAL A 330 13.01 -18.06 1.32
CA VAL A 330 11.58 -17.74 1.40
C VAL A 330 11.22 -16.74 0.29
N ARG A 331 10.28 -17.12 -0.58
CA ARG A 331 9.83 -16.26 -1.70
C ARG A 331 11.00 -15.64 -2.51
N GLN A 332 12.02 -16.43 -2.84
CA GLN A 332 13.20 -16.08 -3.64
C GLN A 332 14.23 -15.16 -2.93
N SER A 333 14.09 -14.90 -1.64
CA SER A 333 15.09 -14.18 -0.84
C SER A 333 15.65 -15.10 0.24
N PHE A 334 16.91 -14.86 0.65
CA PHE A 334 17.62 -15.66 1.64
C PHE A 334 17.61 -14.97 3.01
N TYR A 335 17.39 -15.76 4.05
CA TYR A 335 17.36 -15.30 5.43
C TYR A 335 18.14 -16.25 6.32
N SER A 336 18.96 -15.70 7.22
CA SER A 336 19.74 -16.55 8.12
C SER A 336 18.88 -17.15 9.24
N VAL A 337 19.30 -18.29 9.70
CA VAL A 337 18.80 -18.96 10.91
C VAL A 337 20.00 -19.34 11.78
N PRO A 338 19.83 -19.65 13.09
CA PRO A 338 20.94 -20.09 13.94
C PRO A 338 21.77 -21.17 13.27
N ALA A 339 23.08 -20.98 13.19
CA ALA A 339 24.00 -21.81 12.41
C ALA A 339 23.97 -23.30 12.79
N ARG A 340 23.61 -23.64 14.05
CA ARG A 340 23.41 -25.01 14.52
C ARG A 340 22.31 -25.78 13.76
N LEU A 341 21.44 -25.06 13.03
CA LEU A 341 20.33 -25.65 12.26
C LEU A 341 20.70 -25.91 10.80
N ALA A 342 21.94 -25.68 10.40
CA ALA A 342 22.40 -25.91 9.04
C ALA A 342 22.06 -27.35 8.56
N ASN A 343 21.65 -27.49 7.29
CA ASN A 343 21.23 -28.73 6.64
C ASN A 343 19.92 -29.36 7.18
N ARG A 344 19.28 -28.82 8.21
CA ARG A 344 17.98 -29.29 8.72
C ARG A 344 16.82 -28.83 7.84
N ARG A 345 15.66 -29.48 7.94
CA ARG A 345 14.38 -29.02 7.46
C ARG A 345 13.65 -28.30 8.58
N LEU A 346 13.14 -27.13 8.29
CA LEU A 346 12.40 -26.29 9.23
C LEU A 346 11.02 -25.94 8.68
N ARG A 347 10.11 -25.56 9.57
CA ARG A 347 8.81 -25.01 9.22
C ARG A 347 8.88 -23.49 9.29
N VAL A 348 8.29 -22.82 8.31
CA VAL A 348 8.16 -21.37 8.28
C VAL A 348 6.67 -21.02 8.30
N ARG A 349 6.24 -20.19 9.24
CA ARG A 349 4.91 -19.57 9.27
C ARG A 349 5.01 -18.20 8.59
N LEU A 350 4.59 -18.14 7.34
CA LEU A 350 4.74 -16.99 6.47
C LEU A 350 3.51 -16.09 6.52
N GLY A 351 3.64 -14.93 7.15
CA GLY A 351 2.65 -13.84 7.13
C GLY A 351 2.86 -12.85 5.98
N ALA A 352 2.09 -11.80 5.93
CA ALA A 352 2.15 -10.79 4.87
C ALA A 352 3.45 -9.97 4.93
N THR A 353 3.87 -9.53 6.13
CA THR A 353 5.01 -8.64 6.36
C THR A 353 6.17 -9.33 7.07
N HIS A 354 5.89 -10.32 7.90
CA HIS A 354 6.86 -11.06 8.70
C HIS A 354 6.67 -12.55 8.55
N PHE A 355 7.67 -13.31 8.97
CA PHE A 355 7.54 -14.76 9.12
C PHE A 355 8.37 -15.28 10.29
N ASP A 356 7.86 -16.35 10.90
CA ASP A 356 8.52 -17.10 11.96
C ASP A 356 9.13 -18.40 11.44
N VAL A 357 10.34 -18.68 11.83
CA VAL A 357 11.02 -19.96 11.57
C VAL A 357 10.92 -20.84 12.80
N ILE A 358 10.39 -22.04 12.63
CA ILE A 358 10.10 -22.95 13.73
C ILE A 358 10.99 -24.20 13.61
N ALA A 359 11.67 -24.51 14.70
CA ALA A 359 12.40 -25.74 14.91
C ALA A 359 11.97 -26.37 16.24
N ASP A 360 11.69 -27.67 16.24
CA ASP A 360 11.32 -28.45 17.44
C ASP A 360 10.19 -27.79 18.26
N GLY A 361 9.18 -27.23 17.56
CA GLY A 361 8.00 -26.56 18.15
C GLY A 361 8.26 -25.15 18.70
N ARG A 362 9.46 -24.59 18.57
CA ARG A 362 9.83 -23.26 19.05
C ARG A 362 10.21 -22.32 17.93
N VAL A 363 9.86 -21.05 18.05
CA VAL A 363 10.34 -20.00 17.13
C VAL A 363 11.84 -19.79 17.38
N VAL A 364 12.65 -20.02 16.35
CA VAL A 364 14.13 -19.92 16.39
C VAL A 364 14.65 -18.68 15.66
N ALA A 365 13.86 -18.10 14.79
CA ALA A 365 14.13 -16.82 14.13
C ALA A 365 12.81 -16.18 13.69
N ARG A 366 12.78 -14.85 13.71
CA ARG A 366 11.74 -14.02 13.12
C ARG A 366 12.38 -13.03 12.16
N HIS A 367 11.80 -12.89 10.99
CA HIS A 367 12.29 -11.98 9.96
C HIS A 367 11.16 -11.14 9.38
N GLU A 368 11.46 -9.89 9.09
CA GLU A 368 10.66 -9.08 8.21
C GLU A 368 10.86 -9.53 6.76
N ARG A 369 9.79 -9.55 5.97
CA ARG A 369 9.86 -9.91 4.55
C ARG A 369 10.48 -8.76 3.76
N SER A 370 11.50 -9.07 2.98
CA SER A 370 12.06 -8.09 2.06
C SER A 370 11.03 -7.67 1.00
N ALA A 371 10.93 -6.37 0.78
CA ALA A 371 10.14 -5.80 -0.31
C ALA A 371 10.70 -6.16 -1.69
N HIS A 372 11.99 -6.52 -1.75
CA HIS A 372 12.69 -6.86 -2.98
C HIS A 372 12.99 -8.36 -3.05
N ARG A 373 12.97 -8.92 -4.26
CA ARG A 373 13.35 -10.31 -4.51
C ARG A 373 14.86 -10.46 -4.62
N LYS A 374 15.36 -11.67 -4.36
CA LYS A 374 16.78 -12.03 -4.45
C LYS A 374 17.67 -11.24 -3.49
N THR A 375 17.12 -10.83 -2.37
CA THR A 375 17.86 -10.22 -1.27
C THR A 375 18.41 -11.26 -0.32
N GLU A 376 19.38 -10.85 0.49
CA GLU A 376 19.95 -11.66 1.55
C GLU A 376 19.92 -10.87 2.85
N THR A 377 19.23 -11.40 3.87
CA THR A 377 19.11 -10.80 5.21
C THR A 377 19.78 -11.74 6.20
N LEU A 378 20.92 -11.30 6.76
CA LEU A 378 21.76 -12.08 7.67
C LEU A 378 21.82 -11.42 9.03
N VAL A 379 21.38 -12.13 10.06
CA VAL A 379 21.45 -11.69 11.45
C VAL A 379 22.76 -12.19 12.05
N LEU A 380 23.59 -11.27 12.57
CA LEU A 380 24.92 -11.61 13.13
C LEU A 380 24.83 -12.62 14.26
N ASP A 381 23.82 -12.50 15.12
CA ASP A 381 23.59 -13.42 16.25
C ASP A 381 23.48 -14.88 15.84
N HIS A 382 22.94 -15.15 14.65
CA HIS A 382 22.79 -16.51 14.14
C HIS A 382 24.12 -17.24 13.87
N TYR A 383 25.24 -16.51 13.81
CA TYR A 383 26.56 -17.03 13.46
C TYR A 383 27.56 -16.97 14.62
N LEU A 384 27.23 -16.36 15.76
CA LEU A 384 28.19 -16.10 16.85
C LEU A 384 28.87 -17.35 17.37
N GLU A 385 28.16 -18.47 17.54
CA GLU A 385 28.75 -19.74 17.98
C GLU A 385 29.79 -20.26 16.98
N VAL A 386 29.51 -20.20 15.70
CA VAL A 386 30.47 -20.64 14.65
C VAL A 386 31.65 -19.67 14.58
N LEU A 387 31.41 -18.39 14.73
CA LEU A 387 32.46 -17.37 14.75
C LEU A 387 33.37 -17.47 15.98
N ALA A 388 32.88 -17.95 17.12
CA ALA A 388 33.73 -18.24 18.28
C ALA A 388 34.78 -19.31 17.97
N PHE A 389 34.44 -20.34 17.15
CA PHE A 389 35.41 -21.34 16.66
C PHE A 389 36.28 -20.80 15.53
N LYS A 390 35.74 -19.87 14.71
CA LYS A 390 36.44 -19.32 13.53
C LYS A 390 36.52 -17.77 13.63
N PRO A 391 37.21 -17.21 14.64
CA PRO A 391 37.17 -15.75 14.89
C PRO A 391 37.73 -14.94 13.73
N GLY A 392 38.66 -15.46 12.97
CA GLY A 392 39.22 -14.81 11.77
C GLY A 392 38.19 -14.59 10.64
N ALA A 393 37.00 -15.20 10.71
CA ALA A 393 35.93 -14.98 9.72
C ALA A 393 35.06 -13.76 10.04
N LEU A 394 35.07 -13.22 11.28
CA LEU A 394 34.22 -12.11 11.68
C LEU A 394 34.47 -10.83 10.89
N PRO A 395 35.74 -10.38 10.64
CA PRO A 395 35.99 -9.11 9.95
C PRO A 395 35.38 -9.04 8.54
N GLY A 396 35.32 -10.18 7.83
CA GLY A 396 34.77 -10.28 6.46
C GLY A 396 33.31 -10.75 6.42
N ALA A 397 32.63 -10.92 7.56
CA ALA A 397 31.29 -11.47 7.58
C ALA A 397 30.26 -10.46 7.06
N THR A 398 29.48 -10.88 6.04
CA THR A 398 28.36 -10.09 5.51
C THR A 398 27.36 -9.73 6.61
N ALA A 399 27.09 -10.65 7.56
CA ALA A 399 26.21 -10.40 8.69
C ALA A 399 26.70 -9.25 9.58
N LEU A 400 28.04 -9.10 9.77
CA LEU A 400 28.61 -7.96 10.49
C LEU A 400 28.41 -6.67 9.72
N ALA A 401 28.62 -6.68 8.39
CA ALA A 401 28.39 -5.49 7.55
C ALA A 401 26.94 -5.03 7.63
N GLN A 402 25.97 -5.96 7.60
CA GLN A 402 24.55 -5.67 7.76
C GLN A 402 24.23 -5.16 9.17
N ALA A 403 24.80 -5.75 10.22
CA ALA A 403 24.60 -5.29 11.61
C ALA A 403 25.13 -3.85 11.81
N ARG A 404 26.23 -3.47 11.18
CA ARG A 404 26.75 -2.09 11.18
C ARG A 404 25.81 -1.14 10.45
N ALA A 405 25.37 -1.51 9.25
CA ALA A 405 24.43 -0.71 8.46
C ALA A 405 23.09 -0.47 9.20
N ALA A 406 22.61 -1.47 9.93
CA ALA A 406 21.41 -1.38 10.76
C ALA A 406 21.62 -0.68 12.12
N GLY A 407 22.85 -0.23 12.46
CA GLY A 407 23.16 0.38 13.74
C GLY A 407 23.17 -0.57 14.95
N ALA A 408 22.96 -1.86 14.74
CA ALA A 408 23.01 -2.87 15.80
C ALA A 408 24.43 -3.14 16.28
N PHE A 409 25.43 -2.95 15.42
CA PHE A 409 26.85 -3.00 15.75
C PHE A 409 27.43 -1.58 15.69
N THR A 410 27.65 -0.96 16.85
CA THR A 410 27.98 0.47 16.99
C THR A 410 29.49 0.71 17.05
N ALA A 411 29.91 1.97 17.00
CA ALA A 411 31.31 2.39 17.20
C ALA A 411 31.90 1.92 18.54
N ALA A 412 31.08 1.74 19.62
CA ALA A 412 31.54 1.20 20.90
C ALA A 412 31.99 -0.27 20.76
N HIS A 413 31.29 -1.06 19.93
CA HIS A 413 31.72 -2.44 19.65
C HIS A 413 33.03 -2.46 18.87
N ASP A 414 33.19 -1.60 17.86
CA ASP A 414 34.42 -1.48 17.08
C ASP A 414 35.61 -1.06 17.94
N ALA A 415 35.41 -0.08 18.82
CA ALA A 415 36.48 0.40 19.73
C ALA A 415 36.93 -0.67 20.75
N TYR A 416 35.97 -1.38 21.35
CA TYR A 416 36.30 -2.50 22.23
C TYR A 416 37.00 -3.62 21.48
N TRP A 417 36.51 -3.99 20.31
CA TRP A 417 37.13 -5.01 19.48
C TRP A 417 38.56 -4.68 19.10
N ALA A 418 38.80 -3.45 18.65
CA ALA A 418 40.15 -2.98 18.33
C ALA A 418 41.07 -3.08 19.55
N MET A 419 40.66 -2.59 20.73
CA MET A 419 41.43 -2.64 21.97
C MET A 419 41.69 -4.09 22.41
N ALA A 420 40.70 -4.96 22.36
CA ALA A 420 40.83 -6.36 22.75
C ALA A 420 41.82 -7.12 21.83
N ARG A 421 41.77 -6.85 20.50
CA ARG A 421 42.72 -7.43 19.54
C ARG A 421 44.16 -6.94 19.76
N ASP A 422 44.32 -5.68 20.03
CA ASP A 422 45.65 -5.09 20.32
C ASP A 422 46.30 -5.76 21.56
N ARG A 423 45.54 -5.99 22.62
CA ARG A 423 46.06 -6.53 23.87
C ARG A 423 46.14 -8.04 23.95
N MET A 424 45.21 -8.76 23.30
CA MET A 424 45.07 -10.22 23.42
C MET A 424 45.44 -10.96 22.13
N GLY A 425 45.70 -10.23 21.06
CA GLY A 425 45.84 -10.76 19.71
C GLY A 425 44.49 -11.00 19.01
N ASP A 426 44.55 -11.12 17.69
CA ASP A 426 43.36 -11.12 16.80
C ASP A 426 42.31 -12.17 17.18
N ALA A 427 42.74 -13.40 17.44
CA ALA A 427 41.80 -14.50 17.71
C ALA A 427 41.17 -14.40 19.09
N ALA A 428 41.95 -14.10 20.14
CA ALA A 428 41.45 -14.01 21.50
C ALA A 428 40.60 -12.76 21.70
N GLY A 429 41.03 -11.58 21.20
CA GLY A 429 40.26 -10.35 21.26
C GLY A 429 38.95 -10.42 20.52
N THR A 430 38.91 -11.14 19.35
CA THR A 430 37.67 -11.38 18.64
C THR A 430 36.72 -12.31 19.41
N ARG A 431 37.23 -13.34 20.12
CA ARG A 431 36.39 -14.19 20.96
C ARG A 431 35.83 -13.40 22.17
N ALA A 432 36.58 -12.51 22.76
CA ALA A 432 36.10 -11.63 23.80
C ALA A 432 34.95 -10.73 23.33
N LEU A 433 35.03 -10.17 22.13
CA LEU A 433 33.91 -9.43 21.52
C LEU A 433 32.71 -10.34 21.33
N ILE A 434 32.88 -11.55 20.74
CA ILE A 434 31.78 -12.49 20.49
C ILE A 434 31.05 -12.86 21.78
N GLU A 435 31.78 -13.04 22.90
CA GLU A 435 31.19 -13.28 24.22
C GLU A 435 30.31 -12.11 24.67
N VAL A 436 30.74 -10.87 24.47
CA VAL A 436 29.91 -9.68 24.75
C VAL A 436 28.71 -9.62 23.81
N LEU A 437 28.88 -9.95 22.52
CA LEU A 437 27.77 -9.98 21.57
C LEU A 437 26.70 -11.01 21.95
N LEU A 438 27.07 -12.17 22.50
CA LEU A 438 26.13 -13.18 23.00
C LEU A 438 25.27 -12.65 24.16
N ALA A 439 25.77 -11.69 24.93
CA ALA A 439 25.02 -11.08 26.04
C ALA A 439 23.80 -10.25 25.54
N HIS A 440 23.77 -9.81 24.28
CA HIS A 440 22.59 -9.15 23.68
C HIS A 440 21.34 -10.03 23.69
N ARG A 441 21.47 -11.32 23.83
CA ARG A 441 20.33 -12.25 23.93
C ARG A 441 19.53 -12.09 25.23
N VAL A 442 20.15 -11.54 26.27
CA VAL A 442 19.58 -11.45 27.63
C VAL A 442 19.64 -10.05 28.24
N LEU A 443 20.42 -9.14 27.65
CA LEU A 443 20.62 -7.77 28.17
C LEU A 443 20.20 -6.74 27.13
N PRO A 444 19.66 -5.58 27.54
CA PRO A 444 19.32 -4.48 26.63
C PRO A 444 20.56 -3.96 25.90
N ALA A 445 20.43 -3.73 24.58
CA ALA A 445 21.52 -3.24 23.73
C ALA A 445 22.15 -1.93 24.29
N ALA A 446 21.31 -1.00 24.76
CA ALA A 446 21.80 0.24 25.36
C ALA A 446 22.72 0.03 26.60
N ALA A 447 22.41 -0.97 27.42
CA ALA A 447 23.23 -1.29 28.59
C ALA A 447 24.59 -1.87 28.15
N ILE A 448 24.62 -2.73 27.16
CA ILE A 448 25.86 -3.28 26.61
C ILE A 448 26.73 -2.18 25.99
N VAL A 449 26.13 -1.26 25.21
CA VAL A 449 26.87 -0.14 24.61
C VAL A 449 27.52 0.74 25.68
N VAL A 450 26.82 1.05 26.79
CA VAL A 450 27.36 1.81 27.90
C VAL A 450 28.53 1.05 28.58
N ALA A 451 28.36 -0.26 28.80
CA ALA A 451 29.40 -1.10 29.39
C ALA A 451 30.64 -1.21 28.47
N LEU A 452 30.46 -1.31 27.17
CA LEU A 452 31.56 -1.30 26.20
C LEU A 452 32.32 0.03 26.22
N GLN A 453 31.63 1.17 26.30
CA GLN A 453 32.25 2.50 26.42
C GLN A 453 33.06 2.62 27.73
N ALA A 454 32.51 2.16 28.86
CA ALA A 454 33.21 2.13 30.15
C ALA A 454 34.45 1.23 30.07
N ALA A 455 34.33 0.05 29.46
CA ALA A 455 35.46 -0.87 29.28
C ALA A 455 36.59 -0.27 28.43
N VAL A 456 36.25 0.41 27.32
CA VAL A 456 37.23 1.10 26.46
C VAL A 456 37.95 2.21 27.29
N THR A 457 37.20 3.03 28.05
CA THR A 457 37.74 4.11 28.86
C THR A 457 38.66 3.57 29.95
N GLY A 458 38.26 2.48 30.63
CA GLY A 458 39.03 1.84 31.69
C GLY A 458 40.13 0.89 31.18
N GLY A 459 40.22 0.65 29.86
CA GLY A 459 41.16 -0.28 29.28
C GLY A 459 40.87 -1.75 29.62
N LEU A 460 39.64 -2.12 29.86
CA LEU A 460 39.22 -3.45 30.27
C LEU A 460 38.88 -4.33 29.07
N VAL A 461 39.59 -5.46 28.93
CA VAL A 461 39.39 -6.40 27.81
C VAL A 461 38.65 -7.69 28.19
N ASP A 462 38.40 -7.91 29.48
CA ASP A 462 37.70 -9.08 30.00
C ASP A 462 36.21 -8.98 29.67
N ALA A 463 35.73 -9.88 28.82
CA ALA A 463 34.35 -9.93 28.39
C ALA A 463 33.35 -10.17 29.55
N ALA A 464 33.73 -11.00 30.54
CA ALA A 464 32.89 -11.28 31.72
C ALA A 464 32.63 -10.01 32.53
N ALA A 465 33.66 -9.19 32.76
CA ALA A 465 33.54 -7.94 33.45
C ALA A 465 32.67 -6.91 32.70
N VAL A 466 32.77 -6.86 31.35
CA VAL A 466 31.86 -6.03 30.52
C VAL A 466 30.40 -6.49 30.65
N VAL A 467 30.15 -7.79 30.68
CA VAL A 467 28.77 -8.33 30.86
C VAL A 467 28.24 -8.03 32.27
N ILE A 468 29.07 -8.10 33.32
CA ILE A 468 28.68 -7.71 34.68
C ILE A 468 28.30 -6.22 34.74
N GLU A 469 29.10 -5.34 34.16
CA GLU A 469 28.80 -3.92 34.06
C GLU A 469 27.52 -3.64 33.30
N ALA A 470 27.29 -4.35 32.17
CA ALA A 470 26.05 -4.24 31.42
C ALA A 470 24.79 -4.66 32.22
N ARG A 471 24.92 -5.69 33.08
CA ARG A 471 23.85 -6.09 34.03
C ARG A 471 23.58 -5.00 35.03
N ARG A 472 24.63 -4.46 35.65
CA ARG A 472 24.52 -3.35 36.61
C ARG A 472 23.78 -2.14 35.98
N VAL A 473 24.14 -1.75 34.75
CA VAL A 473 23.48 -0.66 34.03
C VAL A 473 22.03 -0.98 33.75
N ALA A 474 21.70 -2.23 33.35
CA ALA A 474 20.34 -2.67 33.09
C ALA A 474 19.46 -2.61 34.36
N GLU A 475 19.99 -3.06 35.52
CA GLU A 475 19.26 -3.06 36.79
C GLU A 475 18.95 -1.65 37.30
N VAL A 476 19.89 -0.70 37.16
CA VAL A 476 19.68 0.71 37.54
C VAL A 476 18.52 1.35 36.73
N ARG A 477 18.30 0.94 35.47
CA ARG A 477 17.21 1.46 34.64
C ARG A 477 15.84 0.85 34.94
N THR A 478 15.83 -0.36 35.54
CA THR A 478 14.60 -1.10 35.78
C THR A 478 14.12 -1.01 37.20
N ALA A 479 14.91 -0.42 38.13
CA ALA A 479 14.47 -0.20 39.50
C ALA A 479 13.20 0.68 39.52
N PRO A 480 12.03 0.16 39.87
CA PRO A 480 10.85 0.99 39.96
C PRO A 480 11.04 1.97 41.10
N VAL A 481 10.80 3.25 40.85
CA VAL A 481 10.64 4.24 41.92
C VAL A 481 9.35 3.87 42.66
N ILE A 482 9.51 3.18 43.79
CA ILE A 482 8.37 2.85 44.66
C ILE A 482 8.01 4.15 45.39
N PRO A 483 6.85 4.76 45.15
CA PRO A 483 6.45 5.93 45.92
C PRO A 483 6.23 5.49 47.38
N LEU A 484 7.02 6.05 48.30
CA LEU A 484 6.98 5.71 49.71
C LEU A 484 5.64 6.07 50.39
N GLY A 485 4.76 6.79 49.71
CA GLY A 485 3.45 7.19 50.22
C GLY A 485 3.53 7.80 51.62
N SER A 486 2.79 7.26 52.57
CA SER A 486 2.83 7.71 53.97
C SER A 486 4.15 7.40 54.70
N LEU A 487 5.00 6.54 54.15
CA LEU A 487 6.32 6.20 54.68
C LEU A 487 7.39 7.24 54.32
N ALA A 488 7.13 8.17 53.41
CA ALA A 488 8.06 9.25 53.04
C ALA A 488 8.49 10.11 54.27
N ARG A 489 7.65 10.18 55.31
CA ARG A 489 7.98 10.85 56.58
C ARG A 489 9.13 10.21 57.36
N TYR A 490 9.50 8.98 57.04
CA TYR A 490 10.60 8.25 57.64
C TYR A 490 11.86 8.23 56.78
N ASP A 491 11.78 8.81 55.59
CA ASP A 491 12.90 8.90 54.66
C ASP A 491 13.96 9.83 55.28
N ARG A 492 15.16 9.33 55.41
CA ARG A 492 16.31 10.09 55.92
C ARG A 492 17.31 10.28 54.78
N PRO A 493 17.87 11.48 54.65
CA PRO A 493 18.93 11.68 53.66
C PRO A 493 20.07 10.68 53.91
N ALA A 494 20.62 10.11 52.82
CA ALA A 494 21.74 9.20 52.92
C ALA A 494 22.87 9.85 53.77
N PRO A 495 23.46 9.12 54.73
CA PRO A 495 24.54 9.67 55.55
C PRO A 495 25.70 10.11 54.66
N GLY A 496 26.08 11.37 54.73
CA GLY A 496 27.23 11.89 53.97
C GLY A 496 28.54 11.25 54.50
N LEU A 497 29.31 10.68 53.57
CA LEU A 497 30.61 10.06 53.93
C LEU A 497 31.65 11.07 54.44
N GLY A 498 31.49 12.38 54.22
CA GLY A 498 32.41 13.42 54.63
C GLY A 498 32.71 13.48 56.17
N GLY A 499 31.77 12.96 57.00
CA GLY A 499 32.01 12.80 58.40
C GLY A 499 33.03 11.69 58.73
N TYR A 500 33.09 10.65 57.89
CA TYR A 500 34.06 9.58 58.09
C TYR A 500 35.45 9.95 57.55
N ASP A 501 35.54 10.77 56.52
CA ASP A 501 36.81 11.28 56.01
C ASP A 501 37.47 12.23 57.00
N ALA A 502 36.70 13.00 57.81
CA ALA A 502 37.21 13.82 58.90
C ALA A 502 37.80 12.97 60.03
N LEU A 503 37.16 11.85 60.40
CA LEU A 503 37.68 10.93 61.43
C LEU A 503 38.96 10.20 60.99
N LEU A 504 39.13 9.92 59.69
CA LEU A 504 40.35 9.33 59.12
C LEU A 504 41.51 10.36 59.14
N ALA A 505 41.22 11.63 58.92
CA ALA A 505 42.24 12.70 59.01
C ALA A 505 42.73 12.97 60.41
N GLU A 506 41.87 12.83 61.43
CA GLU A 506 42.27 12.93 62.83
C GLU A 506 43.10 11.73 63.34
N ALA A 507 42.92 10.55 62.71
CA ALA A 507 43.68 9.34 63.11
C ALA A 507 45.09 9.29 62.50
N THR A 508 45.47 10.21 61.66
CA THR A 508 46.78 10.31 60.99
C THR A 508 47.60 11.51 61.44
N SER A 509 47.13 12.28 62.45
CA SER A 509 47.85 13.33 63.17
C SER A 509 48.35 12.79 64.51
#